data_0e1708e2f2050ee4cb97de5fdb12241f
#
_entry.id   0e1708e2f2050ee4cb97de5fdb12241f
#
_cell.length_a   1.000
_cell.length_b   1.000
_cell.length_c   1.000
_cell.angle_alpha   90.00
_cell.angle_beta   90.00
_cell.angle_gamma   90.00
#
_symmetry.space_group_name_H-M   'P 1'
#
loop_
_entity.id
_entity.type
_entity.pdbx_description
1 polymer ?
#
loop_
_entity_poly.entity_id
_entity_poly.type
_entity_poly.pdbx_seq_one_letter_code
_entity_poly.pdbx_strand_id
1 'polypeptide(L)'
;MARKIILIVFALLITGSTVWFVRNWAGQQQATVMETADVEVQRVESNVKILVAATDLPAGTLVQEQHLTWQSWPEDDSNSIEDVYIVENVRPLEDFIGTVVRQGIVTGEPITDARMVKPGQSGFLAAVLNPGKRAVSIPLDMTSGIAGFVFPGDRVD
;
A
#
# COMPACT_ATOMS: atom_id res chain seq x y z
N MET A 1 -52.65 -56.21 29.44
CA MET A 1 -52.60 -54.73 29.41
C MET A 1 -51.21 -54.20 29.70
N ALA A 2 -50.43 -54.77 30.63
CA ALA A 2 -49.10 -54.34 31.00
C ALA A 2 -48.06 -54.25 29.79
N ARG A 3 -48.09 -55.22 28.89
CA ARG A 3 -47.18 -55.20 27.71
C ARG A 3 -47.36 -53.99 26.79
N LYS A 4 -48.59 -53.51 26.59
CA LYS A 4 -48.91 -52.35 25.79
C LYS A 4 -48.39 -51.04 26.42
N ILE A 5 -48.46 -50.95 27.75
CA ILE A 5 -48.02 -49.80 28.53
C ILE A 5 -46.49 -49.71 28.49
N ILE A 6 -45.80 -50.85 28.61
CA ILE A 6 -44.33 -50.94 28.52
C ILE A 6 -43.84 -50.48 27.15
N LEU A 7 -44.50 -50.87 26.06
CA LEU A 7 -44.13 -50.43 24.70
C LEU A 7 -44.34 -48.94 24.46
N ILE A 8 -45.40 -48.35 25.03
CA ILE A 8 -45.68 -46.92 24.93
C ILE A 8 -44.62 -46.13 25.71
N VAL A 9 -44.24 -46.57 26.90
CA VAL A 9 -43.19 -45.91 27.69
C VAL A 9 -41.84 -45.99 26.98
N PHE A 10 -41.54 -47.13 26.38
CA PHE A 10 -40.29 -47.31 25.61
C PHE A 10 -40.25 -46.44 24.37
N ALA A 11 -41.36 -46.33 23.64
CA ALA A 11 -41.48 -45.44 22.50
C ALA A 11 -41.30 -43.95 22.89
N LEU A 12 -41.88 -43.50 24.02
CA LEU A 12 -41.70 -42.14 24.54
C LEU A 12 -40.28 -41.83 24.97
N LEU A 13 -39.57 -42.80 25.55
CA LEU A 13 -38.17 -42.64 25.92
C LEU A 13 -37.28 -42.48 24.69
N ILE A 14 -37.51 -43.27 23.65
CA ILE A 14 -36.73 -43.18 22.42
C ILE A 14 -36.97 -41.82 21.71
N THR A 15 -38.24 -41.41 21.58
CA THR A 15 -38.57 -40.10 20.96
C THR A 15 -38.04 -38.92 21.77
N GLY A 16 -38.13 -38.97 23.11
CA GLY A 16 -37.56 -37.94 23.97
C GLY A 16 -36.03 -37.82 23.85
N SER A 17 -35.36 -38.97 23.81
CA SER A 17 -33.89 -39.03 23.63
C SER A 17 -33.43 -38.50 22.29
N THR A 18 -34.14 -38.84 21.22
CA THR A 18 -33.77 -38.32 19.86
C THR A 18 -34.01 -36.81 19.74
N VAL A 19 -35.09 -36.29 20.26
CA VAL A 19 -35.35 -34.84 20.24
C VAL A 19 -34.32 -34.08 21.06
N TRP A 20 -33.95 -34.60 22.24
CA TRP A 20 -32.92 -34.00 23.08
C TRP A 20 -31.54 -34.02 22.35
N PHE A 21 -31.18 -35.13 21.71
CA PHE A 21 -29.95 -35.28 20.99
C PHE A 21 -29.86 -34.34 19.79
N VAL A 22 -30.94 -34.23 19.01
CA VAL A 22 -30.98 -33.32 17.82
C VAL A 22 -30.90 -31.87 18.27
N ARG A 23 -31.59 -31.47 19.31
CA ARG A 23 -31.50 -30.09 19.84
C ARG A 23 -30.10 -29.74 20.36
N ASN A 24 -29.45 -30.69 21.05
CA ASN A 24 -28.09 -30.49 21.54
C ASN A 24 -27.08 -30.45 20.42
N TRP A 25 -27.21 -31.29 19.39
CA TRP A 25 -26.34 -31.31 18.23
C TRP A 25 -26.53 -30.08 17.33
N ALA A 26 -27.78 -29.69 17.06
CA ALA A 26 -28.06 -28.48 16.27
C ALA A 26 -27.60 -27.20 16.98
N GLY A 27 -27.65 -27.16 18.31
CA GLY A 27 -27.09 -26.02 19.07
C GLY A 27 -25.60 -25.87 18.96
N GLN A 28 -24.85 -26.97 18.81
CA GLN A 28 -23.41 -26.93 18.62
C GLN A 28 -23.01 -26.46 17.17
N GLN A 29 -23.82 -26.78 16.19
CA GLN A 29 -23.55 -26.30 14.82
C GLN A 29 -23.85 -24.82 14.62
N GLN A 30 -24.84 -24.27 15.35
CA GLN A 30 -25.10 -22.83 15.31
C GLN A 30 -24.01 -22.00 16.00
N ALA A 31 -23.37 -22.53 17.03
CA ALA A 31 -22.23 -21.88 17.66
C ALA A 31 -21.03 -21.80 16.71
N THR A 32 -20.78 -22.85 15.92
CA THR A 32 -19.66 -22.88 14.94
C THR A 32 -19.93 -21.99 13.73
N VAL A 33 -21.18 -21.75 13.33
CA VAL A 33 -21.52 -20.88 12.20
C VAL A 33 -21.51 -19.42 12.60
N MET A 34 -21.80 -19.08 13.86
CA MET A 34 -21.65 -17.71 14.37
C MET A 34 -20.19 -17.35 14.65
N GLU A 35 -19.35 -18.31 15.03
CA GLU A 35 -17.92 -18.09 15.23
C GLU A 35 -17.16 -17.92 13.91
N THR A 36 -17.69 -18.43 12.78
CA THR A 36 -17.15 -18.18 11.44
C THR A 36 -17.67 -16.89 10.78
N ALA A 37 -18.71 -16.25 11.34
CA ALA A 37 -19.20 -14.96 10.84
C ALA A 37 -18.52 -13.78 11.55
N ASP A 38 -17.88 -14.00 12.69
CA ASP A 38 -17.02 -13.07 13.41
C ASP A 38 -15.54 -13.50 13.31
N VAL A 39 -15.15 -13.95 12.14
CA VAL A 39 -13.79 -13.71 11.70
C VAL A 39 -13.76 -12.21 11.39
N GLU A 40 -13.78 -11.40 12.45
CA GLU A 40 -13.01 -10.20 12.49
C GLU A 40 -11.68 -10.61 11.87
N VAL A 41 -11.51 -10.24 10.60
CA VAL A 41 -10.21 -10.23 9.98
C VAL A 41 -9.42 -9.39 10.98
N GLN A 42 -8.73 -10.05 11.92
CA GLN A 42 -7.61 -9.44 12.60
C GLN A 42 -6.72 -9.04 11.42
N ARG A 43 -7.02 -7.83 10.93
CA ARG A 43 -6.09 -7.07 10.15
C ARG A 43 -4.91 -7.02 11.09
N VAL A 44 -3.98 -7.93 10.88
CA VAL A 44 -2.65 -7.84 11.48
C VAL A 44 -2.27 -6.42 11.12
N GLU A 45 -2.38 -5.52 12.10
CA GLU A 45 -1.86 -4.18 11.96
C GLU A 45 -0.37 -4.40 11.80
N SER A 46 0.03 -4.63 10.56
CA SER A 46 1.43 -4.63 10.24
C SER A 46 1.90 -3.23 10.61
N ASN A 47 2.77 -3.15 11.58
CA ASN A 47 3.40 -1.89 12.00
C ASN A 47 4.31 -1.33 10.90
N VAL A 48 4.41 -2.02 9.78
CA VAL A 48 5.20 -1.62 8.63
C VAL A 48 4.36 -0.72 7.74
N LYS A 49 4.83 0.50 7.53
CA LYS A 49 4.24 1.43 6.56
C LYS A 49 5.21 1.67 5.43
N ILE A 50 4.68 1.63 4.22
CA ILE A 50 5.43 1.92 3.00
C ILE A 50 4.98 3.24 2.39
N LEU A 51 5.88 3.87 1.64
CA LEU A 51 5.61 5.10 0.93
C LEU A 51 4.82 4.81 -0.35
N VAL A 52 3.66 5.45 -0.49
CA VAL A 52 2.80 5.33 -1.68
C VAL A 52 2.45 6.70 -2.24
N ALA A 53 2.03 6.73 -3.50
CA ALA A 53 1.53 7.94 -4.13
C ALA A 53 0.14 8.30 -3.58
N ALA A 54 0.00 9.51 -3.05
CA ALA A 54 -1.29 10.05 -2.60
C ALA A 54 -2.21 10.47 -3.77
N THR A 55 -1.60 10.79 -4.91
CA THR A 55 -2.28 11.20 -6.15
C THR A 55 -1.57 10.59 -7.35
N ASP A 56 -2.22 10.63 -8.53
CA ASP A 56 -1.58 10.21 -9.78
C ASP A 56 -0.40 11.12 -10.12
N LEU A 57 0.75 10.54 -10.33
CA LEU A 57 2.00 11.21 -10.61
C LEU A 57 2.49 10.84 -12.02
N PRO A 58 2.18 11.64 -13.04
CA PRO A 58 2.71 11.42 -14.38
C PRO A 58 4.23 11.61 -14.41
N ALA A 59 4.89 10.98 -15.40
CA ALA A 59 6.32 11.16 -15.62
C ALA A 59 6.65 12.65 -15.81
N GLY A 60 7.76 13.10 -15.22
CA GLY A 60 8.18 14.51 -15.21
C GLY A 60 7.63 15.33 -14.04
N THR A 61 6.77 14.76 -13.19
CA THR A 61 6.24 15.46 -12.02
C THR A 61 7.33 15.65 -10.97
N LEU A 62 7.50 16.88 -10.50
CA LEU A 62 8.33 17.20 -9.35
C LEU A 62 7.58 16.80 -8.08
N VAL A 63 8.15 15.92 -7.29
CA VAL A 63 7.54 15.37 -6.09
C VAL A 63 7.55 16.39 -4.96
N GLN A 64 6.39 16.58 -4.35
CA GLN A 64 6.16 17.44 -3.20
C GLN A 64 5.58 16.58 -2.07
N GLU A 65 5.63 17.07 -0.84
CA GLU A 65 5.12 16.38 0.34
C GLU A 65 3.67 15.89 0.18
N GLN A 66 2.80 16.74 -0.39
CA GLN A 66 1.38 16.43 -0.64
C GLN A 66 1.15 15.26 -1.61
N HIS A 67 2.14 14.87 -2.38
CA HIS A 67 2.07 13.78 -3.35
C HIS A 67 2.35 12.41 -2.72
N LEU A 68 2.81 12.39 -1.48
CA LEU A 68 3.31 11.22 -0.78
C LEU A 68 2.45 10.93 0.45
N THR A 69 2.24 9.67 0.75
CA THR A 69 1.58 9.24 1.97
C THR A 69 2.10 7.89 2.45
N TRP A 70 2.05 7.67 3.77
CA TRP A 70 2.40 6.39 4.35
C TRP A 70 1.16 5.50 4.43
N GLN A 71 1.26 4.28 3.93
CA GLN A 71 0.18 3.30 3.95
C GLN A 71 0.65 2.03 4.65
N SER A 72 -0.17 1.51 5.58
CA SER A 72 0.08 0.22 6.21
C SER A 72 0.12 -0.89 5.17
N TRP A 73 1.15 -1.72 5.24
CA TRP A 73 1.37 -2.82 4.32
C TRP A 73 1.39 -4.14 5.08
N PRO A 74 0.73 -5.20 4.59
CA PRO A 74 0.80 -6.51 5.21
C PRO A 74 2.25 -7.00 5.24
N GLU A 75 2.72 -7.38 6.41
CA GLU A 75 4.02 -8.01 6.57
C GLU A 75 3.91 -9.44 6.04
N ASP A 76 4.55 -9.72 4.92
CA ASP A 76 4.66 -11.07 4.39
C ASP A 76 6.03 -11.61 4.78
N ASP A 77 6.06 -12.75 5.48
CA ASP A 77 7.26 -13.35 6.10
C ASP A 77 8.38 -13.72 5.10
N SER A 78 8.16 -13.49 3.82
CA SER A 78 8.99 -14.09 2.79
C SER A 78 10.14 -13.23 2.24
N ASN A 79 10.20 -11.91 2.51
CA ASN A 79 11.34 -11.09 2.06
C ASN A 79 11.36 -9.72 2.76
N SER A 80 12.55 -9.19 2.92
CA SER A 80 12.80 -7.84 3.37
C SER A 80 12.08 -6.83 2.46
N ILE A 81 10.90 -6.40 2.90
CA ILE A 81 10.09 -5.35 2.27
C ILE A 81 10.95 -4.11 2.01
N GLU A 82 11.94 -3.89 2.89
CA GLU A 82 12.92 -2.82 2.85
C GLU A 82 13.82 -2.81 1.60
N ASP A 83 14.06 -3.99 0.99
CA ASP A 83 14.88 -4.08 -0.23
C ASP A 83 14.13 -3.61 -1.49
N VAL A 84 12.80 -3.63 -1.44
CA VAL A 84 11.95 -3.31 -2.60
C VAL A 84 11.23 -1.99 -2.41
N TYR A 85 10.73 -1.73 -1.20
CA TYR A 85 9.88 -0.59 -0.89
C TYR A 85 10.54 0.37 0.11
N ILE A 86 10.08 1.58 0.11
CA ILE A 86 10.51 2.62 1.04
C ILE A 86 9.67 2.51 2.30
N VAL A 87 10.33 2.17 3.42
CA VAL A 87 9.70 1.96 4.73
C VAL A 87 9.89 3.17 5.61
N GLU A 88 8.84 3.57 6.34
CA GLU A 88 8.78 4.80 7.16
C GLU A 88 9.93 4.92 8.17
N ASN A 89 10.29 3.83 8.84
CA ASN A 89 11.33 3.84 9.88
C ASN A 89 12.77 3.72 9.33
N VAL A 90 12.92 3.45 8.04
CA VAL A 90 14.23 3.23 7.38
C VAL A 90 14.65 4.48 6.61
N ARG A 91 13.72 5.12 5.93
CA ARG A 91 13.99 6.29 5.08
C ARG A 91 12.94 7.38 5.28
N PRO A 92 13.35 8.61 5.58
CA PRO A 92 12.43 9.71 5.78
C PRO A 92 11.81 10.17 4.46
N LEU A 93 10.61 10.73 4.53
CA LEU A 93 9.86 11.25 3.38
C LEU A 93 10.60 12.39 2.67
N GLU A 94 11.35 13.16 3.43
CA GLU A 94 12.11 14.33 2.96
C GLU A 94 13.14 13.97 1.88
N ASP A 95 13.66 12.73 1.90
CA ASP A 95 14.61 12.24 0.89
C ASP A 95 14.02 12.16 -0.53
N PHE A 96 12.70 12.20 -0.63
CA PHE A 96 11.95 12.08 -1.89
C PHE A 96 11.36 13.39 -2.36
N ILE A 97 11.30 14.41 -1.50
CA ILE A 97 10.87 15.76 -1.87
C ILE A 97 11.90 16.37 -2.83
N GLY A 98 11.42 16.95 -3.92
CA GLY A 98 12.28 17.52 -4.96
C GLY A 98 12.87 16.50 -5.95
N THR A 99 12.55 15.23 -5.82
CA THR A 99 12.84 14.22 -6.85
C THR A 99 11.85 14.36 -8.01
N VAL A 100 12.16 13.74 -9.14
CA VAL A 100 11.29 13.75 -10.32
C VAL A 100 10.86 12.33 -10.66
N VAL A 101 9.59 12.16 -10.96
CA VAL A 101 9.02 10.90 -11.41
C VAL A 101 9.53 10.56 -12.81
N ARG A 102 10.27 9.45 -12.95
CA ARG A 102 10.77 8.96 -14.24
C ARG A 102 9.67 8.22 -15.01
N GLN A 103 8.89 7.42 -14.32
CA GLN A 103 7.83 6.59 -14.87
C GLN A 103 6.56 6.81 -14.06
N GLY A 104 5.45 7.10 -14.72
CA GLY A 104 4.19 7.43 -14.06
C GLY A 104 3.82 6.43 -12.96
N ILE A 105 3.28 6.95 -11.87
CA ILE A 105 2.84 6.23 -10.67
C ILE A 105 1.38 6.59 -10.44
N VAL A 106 0.53 5.60 -10.23
CA VAL A 106 -0.88 5.84 -9.93
C VAL A 106 -1.13 5.96 -8.43
N THR A 107 -2.24 6.58 -8.06
CA THR A 107 -2.65 6.72 -6.66
C THR A 107 -2.68 5.37 -5.94
N GLY A 108 -2.06 5.31 -4.74
CA GLY A 108 -1.95 4.10 -3.94
C GLY A 108 -0.85 3.13 -4.37
N GLU A 109 -0.14 3.39 -5.46
CA GLU A 109 0.97 2.55 -5.90
C GLU A 109 2.23 2.83 -5.07
N PRO A 110 2.96 1.78 -4.63
CA PRO A 110 4.20 1.94 -3.89
C PRO A 110 5.28 2.68 -4.70
N ILE A 111 5.95 3.60 -4.02
CA ILE A 111 7.06 4.34 -4.60
C ILE A 111 8.34 3.53 -4.44
N THR A 112 9.12 3.46 -5.52
CA THR A 112 10.42 2.79 -5.55
C THR A 112 11.51 3.73 -6.07
N ASP A 113 12.76 3.50 -5.65
CA ASP A 113 13.91 4.29 -6.13
C ASP A 113 14.08 4.25 -7.66
N ALA A 114 13.74 3.13 -8.29
CA ALA A 114 13.86 2.97 -9.74
C ALA A 114 12.95 3.92 -10.53
N ARG A 115 11.84 4.37 -9.94
CA ARG A 115 10.89 5.28 -10.58
C ARG A 115 11.15 6.75 -10.30
N MET A 116 12.08 7.06 -9.38
CA MET A 116 12.42 8.40 -8.96
C MET A 116 13.82 8.77 -9.42
N VAL A 117 14.03 10.03 -9.73
CA VAL A 117 15.35 10.58 -10.08
C VAL A 117 15.64 11.77 -9.19
N LYS A 118 16.77 11.72 -8.48
CA LYS A 118 17.20 12.79 -7.60
C LYS A 118 17.86 13.92 -8.41
N PRO A 119 17.78 15.17 -7.93
CA PRO A 119 18.55 16.27 -8.49
C PRO A 119 20.05 15.90 -8.59
N GLY A 120 20.67 16.20 -9.72
CA GLY A 120 22.08 15.88 -9.98
C GLY A 120 22.35 14.47 -10.50
N GLN A 121 21.37 13.57 -10.49
CA GLN A 121 21.53 12.26 -11.14
C GLN A 121 21.34 12.36 -12.65
N SER A 122 22.00 11.42 -13.37
CA SER A 122 21.80 11.30 -14.82
C SER A 122 20.32 10.99 -15.12
N GLY A 123 19.76 11.69 -16.10
CA GLY A 123 18.34 11.55 -16.45
C GLY A 123 17.39 12.51 -15.73
N PHE A 124 17.83 13.24 -14.70
CA PHE A 124 16.97 14.22 -14.01
C PHE A 124 16.47 15.30 -14.99
N LEU A 125 17.37 15.93 -15.76
CA LEU A 125 16.98 16.93 -16.76
C LEU A 125 16.06 16.34 -17.84
N ALA A 126 16.31 15.10 -18.25
CA ALA A 126 15.46 14.44 -19.25
C ALA A 126 14.05 14.17 -18.70
N ALA A 127 13.92 13.87 -17.42
CA ALA A 127 12.62 13.63 -16.78
C ALA A 127 11.81 14.92 -16.56
N VAL A 128 12.49 16.05 -16.31
CA VAL A 128 11.85 17.37 -16.11
C VAL A 128 11.43 18.04 -17.41
N LEU A 129 12.08 17.69 -18.51
CA LEU A 129 11.82 18.33 -19.80
C LEU A 129 10.46 17.92 -20.38
N ASN A 130 9.69 18.93 -20.77
CA ASN A 130 8.45 18.71 -21.52
C ASN A 130 8.72 18.05 -22.89
N PRO A 131 7.77 17.26 -23.41
CA PRO A 131 7.85 16.68 -24.73
C PRO A 131 8.20 17.73 -25.81
N GLY A 132 9.16 17.41 -26.66
CA GLY A 132 9.63 18.32 -27.73
C GLY A 132 10.68 19.36 -27.29
N LYS A 133 11.06 19.38 -26.03
CA LYS A 133 12.16 20.21 -25.51
C LYS A 133 13.43 19.40 -25.32
N ARG A 134 14.55 20.07 -25.32
CA ARG A 134 15.90 19.50 -25.05
C ARG A 134 16.70 20.44 -24.17
N ALA A 135 17.50 19.89 -23.28
CA ALA A 135 18.49 20.65 -22.53
C ALA A 135 19.73 20.84 -23.38
N VAL A 136 20.30 22.02 -23.35
CA VAL A 136 21.60 22.36 -24.00
C VAL A 136 22.49 23.02 -22.95
N SER A 137 23.71 22.49 -22.79
CA SER A 137 24.72 23.09 -21.93
C SER A 137 25.46 24.16 -22.71
N ILE A 138 25.42 25.39 -22.21
CA ILE A 138 26.14 26.50 -22.79
C ILE A 138 27.26 26.87 -21.81
N PRO A 139 28.55 26.83 -22.17
CA PRO A 139 29.61 27.32 -21.32
C PRO A 139 29.51 28.85 -21.20
N LEU A 140 29.49 29.33 -19.95
CA LEU A 140 29.52 30.78 -19.69
C LEU A 140 30.88 31.15 -19.13
N ASP A 141 31.51 32.14 -19.74
CA ASP A 141 32.69 32.80 -19.21
C ASP A 141 32.34 34.22 -18.72
N MET A 142 33.33 34.93 -18.19
CA MET A 142 33.15 36.29 -17.67
C MET A 142 32.57 37.26 -18.69
N THR A 143 32.79 37.01 -19.98
CA THR A 143 32.35 37.90 -21.07
C THR A 143 30.95 37.51 -21.57
N SER A 144 30.68 36.20 -21.74
CA SER A 144 29.41 35.68 -22.25
C SER A 144 28.32 35.68 -21.18
N GLY A 145 28.69 35.57 -19.91
CA GLY A 145 27.78 35.62 -18.77
C GLY A 145 27.47 37.05 -18.28
N ILE A 146 27.75 38.08 -19.08
CA ILE A 146 27.51 39.49 -18.72
C ILE A 146 28.09 39.79 -17.32
N ALA A 147 29.39 39.51 -17.16
CA ALA A 147 30.12 39.72 -15.90
C ALA A 147 29.50 39.08 -14.65
N GLY A 148 28.78 37.94 -14.80
CA GLY A 148 28.19 37.24 -13.70
C GLY A 148 26.74 37.66 -13.34
N PHE A 149 26.07 38.42 -14.18
CA PHE A 149 24.68 38.82 -13.98
C PHE A 149 23.65 37.75 -14.40
N VAL A 150 24.10 36.66 -15.02
CA VAL A 150 23.22 35.54 -15.38
C VAL A 150 23.31 34.46 -14.30
N PHE A 151 22.18 34.23 -13.61
CA PHE A 151 22.05 33.22 -12.54
C PHE A 151 21.23 32.02 -12.98
N PRO A 152 21.38 30.86 -12.31
CA PRO A 152 20.52 29.71 -12.53
C PRO A 152 19.06 30.07 -12.31
N GLY A 153 18.22 29.81 -13.32
CA GLY A 153 16.80 30.17 -13.30
C GLY A 153 16.43 31.39 -14.11
N ASP A 154 17.42 32.20 -14.56
CA ASP A 154 17.15 33.35 -15.40
C ASP A 154 16.71 32.96 -16.82
N ARG A 155 15.86 33.77 -17.40
CA ARG A 155 15.51 33.68 -18.83
C ARG A 155 16.42 34.56 -19.64
N VAL A 156 17.02 33.97 -20.64
CA VAL A 156 17.86 34.67 -21.60
C VAL A 156 17.25 34.52 -22.99
N ASP A 157 17.29 35.56 -23.77
CA ASP A 157 16.86 35.59 -25.17
C ASP A 157 18.08 35.39 -26.13
#